data_e4677073aa86a2d0b5b3e998eb2d8cce
#
_entry.id   e4677073aa86a2d0b5b3e998eb2d8cce
#
_cell.length_a   1.000
_cell.length_b   1.000
_cell.length_c   1.000
_cell.angle_alpha   90.00
_cell.angle_beta   90.00
_cell.angle_gamma   90.00
#
_symmetry.space_group_name_H-M   'P 1'
#
loop_
_entity.id
_entity.type
_entity.pdbx_description
1 polymer ?
#
loop_
_entity_poly.entity_id
_entity_poly.type
_entity_poly.pdbx_seq_one_letter_code
_entity_poly.pdbx_strand_id
1 'polypeptide(L)'
;FYLHPAASRMHHAFMSGLAQHVYEMLKMGSAYCDLYPLVNRDLLYAGVILHDLGKLFEMSYEQCIKTEYTLEGLMIGHINMMVSMIDEASKELGYDGEEVLFLKHMVIAHHGKLEWGSPKEPMIIEAELLHYLDVVSAKMTAIEVALRHCEEGQMSDRIPMLDNRRFYHHK
;
A
#
# COMPACT_ATOMS: atom_id res chain seq x y z
N PHE A 1 11.21 -4.92 -7.43
CA PHE A 1 10.43 -4.86 -6.17
C PHE A 1 11.29 -4.40 -4.99
N TYR A 2 12.37 -5.13 -4.63
CA TYR A 2 13.15 -4.87 -3.40
C TYR A 2 13.82 -3.50 -3.32
N LEU A 3 14.07 -2.82 -4.42
CA LEU A 3 14.71 -1.51 -4.44
C LEU A 3 13.73 -0.37 -4.67
N HIS A 4 12.46 -0.67 -4.98
CA HIS A 4 11.48 0.32 -5.37
C HIS A 4 10.90 1.06 -4.17
N PRO A 5 10.74 2.41 -4.21
CA PRO A 5 10.01 3.15 -3.20
C PRO A 5 8.50 2.90 -3.31
N ALA A 6 7.77 3.06 -2.21
CA ALA A 6 6.30 2.94 -2.21
C ALA A 6 5.60 4.21 -2.72
N ALA A 7 6.29 5.35 -2.73
CA ALA A 7 5.75 6.62 -3.19
C ALA A 7 6.86 7.54 -3.71
N SER A 8 6.49 8.57 -4.49
CA SER A 8 7.45 9.54 -5.03
C SER A 8 7.89 10.61 -4.03
N ARG A 9 7.09 10.94 -3.02
CA ARG A 9 7.34 12.06 -2.10
C ARG A 9 6.81 11.88 -0.67
N MET A 10 6.13 10.76 -0.36
CA MET A 10 5.46 10.59 0.94
C MET A 10 6.06 9.42 1.73
N HIS A 11 5.25 8.72 2.53
CA HIS A 11 5.68 7.53 3.29
C HIS A 11 6.39 6.50 2.40
N HIS A 12 7.40 5.85 2.94
CA HIS A 12 8.22 4.85 2.22
C HIS A 12 8.82 5.33 0.88
N ALA A 13 9.01 6.65 0.69
CA ALA A 13 9.64 7.26 -0.49
C ALA A 13 11.18 7.11 -0.44
N PHE A 14 11.67 5.94 -0.09
CA PHE A 14 13.09 5.60 -0.02
C PHE A 14 13.34 4.23 -0.65
N MET A 15 14.59 3.93 -0.91
CA MET A 15 15.00 2.62 -1.45
C MET A 15 14.47 1.49 -0.57
N SER A 16 13.86 0.48 -1.19
CA SER A 16 13.18 -0.65 -0.51
C SER A 16 11.87 -0.28 0.24
N GLY A 17 11.36 0.92 0.08
CA GLY A 17 10.16 1.37 0.80
C GLY A 17 8.94 0.51 0.51
N LEU A 18 8.72 0.08 -0.74
CA LEU A 18 7.61 -0.80 -1.11
C LEU A 18 7.72 -2.18 -0.43
N ALA A 19 8.92 -2.76 -0.40
CA ALA A 19 9.13 -4.05 0.25
C ALA A 19 8.94 -3.98 1.77
N GLN A 20 9.41 -2.89 2.40
CA GLN A 20 9.18 -2.66 3.83
C GLN A 20 7.70 -2.48 4.14
N HIS A 21 6.98 -1.68 3.36
CA HIS A 21 5.55 -1.48 3.49
C HIS A 21 4.77 -2.80 3.46
N VAL A 22 4.98 -3.61 2.43
CA VAL A 22 4.37 -4.95 2.32
C VAL A 22 4.72 -5.85 3.51
N TYR A 23 5.98 -5.85 3.95
CA TYR A 23 6.41 -6.63 5.12
C TYR A 23 5.67 -6.22 6.41
N GLU A 24 5.55 -4.91 6.67
CA GLU A 24 4.84 -4.38 7.83
C GLU A 24 3.36 -4.79 7.80
N MET A 25 2.71 -4.63 6.64
CA MET A 25 1.31 -5.02 6.45
C MET A 25 1.10 -6.53 6.64
N LEU A 26 1.99 -7.39 6.14
CA LEU A 26 1.93 -8.83 6.36
C LEU A 26 2.05 -9.19 7.85
N LYS A 27 2.94 -8.51 8.59
CA LYS A 27 3.08 -8.72 10.05
C LYS A 27 1.82 -8.34 10.82
N MET A 28 1.26 -7.17 10.52
CA MET A 28 0.00 -6.73 11.12
C MET A 28 -1.16 -7.65 10.71
N GLY A 29 -1.28 -7.98 9.42
CA GLY A 29 -2.30 -8.86 8.88
C GLY A 29 -2.30 -10.24 9.53
N SER A 30 -1.11 -10.81 9.81
CA SER A 30 -1.00 -12.07 10.54
C SER A 30 -1.67 -12.02 11.91
N ALA A 31 -1.41 -10.96 12.68
CA ALA A 31 -2.00 -10.79 14.01
C ALA A 31 -3.53 -10.61 13.93
N TYR A 32 -4.02 -9.87 12.95
CA TYR A 32 -5.47 -9.70 12.74
C TYR A 32 -6.16 -10.99 12.32
N CYS A 33 -5.55 -11.82 11.48
CA CYS A 33 -6.10 -13.13 11.11
C CYS A 33 -6.25 -14.08 12.33
N ASP A 34 -5.38 -13.95 13.33
CA ASP A 34 -5.51 -14.71 14.60
C ASP A 34 -6.69 -14.21 15.45
N LEU A 35 -7.05 -12.93 15.34
CA LEU A 35 -8.19 -12.31 16.07
C LEU A 35 -9.53 -12.48 15.37
N TYR A 36 -9.53 -12.52 14.03
CA TYR A 36 -10.74 -12.55 13.21
C TYR A 36 -10.77 -13.81 12.32
N PRO A 37 -11.30 -14.95 12.81
CA PRO A 37 -11.28 -16.22 12.08
C PRO A 37 -12.07 -16.25 10.76
N LEU A 38 -12.93 -15.27 10.51
CA LEU A 38 -13.65 -15.13 9.22
C LEU A 38 -12.76 -14.57 8.10
N VAL A 39 -11.61 -13.98 8.42
CA VAL A 39 -10.66 -13.46 7.43
C VAL A 39 -9.93 -14.64 6.77
N ASN A 40 -10.04 -14.75 5.46
CA ASN A 40 -9.21 -15.66 4.68
C ASN A 40 -7.77 -15.15 4.63
N ARG A 41 -6.88 -15.81 5.39
CA ARG A 41 -5.48 -15.42 5.53
C ARG A 41 -4.73 -15.38 4.20
N ASP A 42 -4.93 -16.38 3.36
CA ASP A 42 -4.21 -16.50 2.09
C ASP A 42 -4.65 -15.41 1.12
N LEU A 43 -5.95 -15.12 1.06
CA LEU A 43 -6.50 -14.04 0.25
C LEU A 43 -6.00 -12.66 0.74
N LEU A 44 -6.00 -12.44 2.06
CA LEU A 44 -5.45 -11.21 2.64
C LEU A 44 -3.98 -11.02 2.28
N TYR A 45 -3.16 -12.06 2.42
CA TYR A 45 -1.73 -11.99 2.10
C TYR A 45 -1.50 -11.74 0.61
N ALA A 46 -2.25 -12.39 -0.27
CA ALA A 46 -2.19 -12.13 -1.70
C ALA A 46 -2.55 -10.66 -2.02
N GLY A 47 -3.63 -10.15 -1.41
CA GLY A 47 -4.03 -8.75 -1.54
C GLY A 47 -2.95 -7.79 -1.06
N VAL A 48 -2.36 -8.02 0.12
CA VAL A 48 -1.25 -7.22 0.67
C VAL A 48 -0.04 -7.20 -0.26
N ILE A 49 0.31 -8.33 -0.87
CA ILE A 49 1.46 -8.40 -1.78
C ILE A 49 1.19 -7.65 -3.08
N LEU A 50 -0.03 -7.73 -3.60
CA LEU A 50 -0.37 -7.27 -4.94
C LEU A 50 -0.94 -5.84 -5.00
N HIS A 51 -1.53 -5.31 -3.91
CA HIS A 51 -2.28 -4.04 -3.99
C HIS A 51 -1.49 -2.90 -4.64
N ASP A 52 -0.23 -2.78 -4.30
CA ASP A 52 0.68 -1.71 -4.72
C ASP A 52 1.75 -2.16 -5.72
N LEU A 53 1.75 -3.44 -6.14
CA LEU A 53 2.78 -3.96 -7.04
C LEU A 53 2.77 -3.27 -8.42
N GLY A 54 1.62 -2.76 -8.83
CA GLY A 54 1.49 -1.94 -10.04
C GLY A 54 2.37 -0.68 -10.06
N LYS A 55 2.81 -0.19 -8.89
CA LYS A 55 3.75 0.95 -8.77
C LYS A 55 5.10 0.70 -9.43
N LEU A 56 5.50 -0.56 -9.60
CA LEU A 56 6.72 -0.92 -10.35
C LEU A 56 6.66 -0.51 -11.82
N PHE A 57 5.47 -0.34 -12.37
CA PHE A 57 5.21 0.03 -13.76
C PHE A 57 4.70 1.48 -13.86
N GLU A 58 4.01 1.94 -12.82
CA GLU A 58 3.55 3.31 -12.71
C GLU A 58 4.71 4.31 -12.61
N MET A 59 5.78 3.93 -11.91
CA MET A 59 6.93 4.79 -11.65
C MET A 59 8.23 4.12 -12.08
N SER A 60 9.10 4.88 -12.77
CA SER A 60 10.48 4.49 -13.00
C SER A 60 11.35 4.93 -11.81
N TYR A 61 12.30 4.09 -11.42
CA TYR A 61 13.27 4.38 -10.35
C TYR A 61 14.67 4.22 -10.90
N GLU A 62 15.10 5.22 -11.68
CA GLU A 62 16.42 5.21 -12.31
C GLU A 62 17.52 5.55 -11.31
N GLN A 63 18.55 4.72 -11.27
CA GLN A 63 19.79 4.88 -10.49
C GLN A 63 19.61 5.14 -8.99
N CYS A 64 18.45 4.75 -8.41
CA CYS A 64 18.14 4.98 -6.99
C CYS A 64 18.15 6.47 -6.56
N ILE A 65 17.96 7.42 -7.48
CA ILE A 65 18.09 8.85 -7.22
C ILE A 65 16.78 9.59 -7.44
N LYS A 66 16.00 9.23 -8.46
CA LYS A 66 14.79 9.95 -8.84
C LYS A 66 13.64 9.01 -9.22
N THR A 67 12.50 9.24 -8.60
CA THR A 67 11.24 8.57 -8.96
C THR A 67 10.47 9.46 -9.91
N GLU A 68 10.19 8.99 -11.12
CA GLU A 68 9.38 9.68 -12.11
C GLU A 68 8.21 8.77 -12.55
N TYR A 69 7.05 9.37 -12.77
CA TYR A 69 5.92 8.64 -13.34
C TYR A 69 6.19 8.32 -14.81
N THR A 70 5.85 7.10 -15.22
CA THR A 70 5.79 6.71 -16.63
C THR A 70 4.58 7.36 -17.29
N LEU A 71 4.56 7.42 -18.62
CA LEU A 71 3.37 7.92 -19.33
C LEU A 71 2.14 7.05 -19.03
N GLU A 72 2.30 5.74 -19.03
CA GLU A 72 1.24 4.79 -18.68
C GLU A 72 0.79 4.97 -17.22
N GLY A 73 1.74 5.17 -16.30
CA GLY A 73 1.45 5.46 -14.91
C GLY A 73 0.59 6.70 -14.72
N LEU A 74 0.91 7.79 -15.44
CA LEU A 74 0.12 9.02 -15.42
C LEU A 74 -1.29 8.87 -16.02
N MET A 75 -1.44 8.03 -17.05
CA MET A 75 -2.69 7.88 -17.80
C MET A 75 -3.62 6.83 -17.21
N ILE A 76 -3.07 5.78 -16.63
CA ILE A 76 -3.83 4.59 -16.19
C ILE A 76 -3.80 4.41 -14.67
N GLY A 77 -2.64 4.64 -14.04
CA GLY A 77 -2.40 4.45 -12.60
C GLY A 77 -2.23 2.98 -12.19
N HIS A 78 -1.49 2.77 -11.08
CA HIS A 78 -1.08 1.43 -10.60
C HIS A 78 -2.27 0.49 -10.32
N ILE A 79 -3.40 1.02 -9.83
CA ILE A 79 -4.60 0.21 -9.52
C ILE A 79 -5.11 -0.51 -10.77
N ASN A 80 -5.35 0.25 -11.85
CA ASN A 80 -5.90 -0.32 -13.07
C ASN A 80 -4.88 -1.24 -13.78
N MET A 81 -3.60 -0.85 -13.77
CA MET A 81 -2.51 -1.68 -14.30
C MET A 81 -2.46 -3.03 -13.58
N MET A 82 -2.53 -3.01 -12.25
CA MET A 82 -2.48 -4.25 -11.45
C MET A 82 -3.69 -5.15 -11.69
N VAL A 83 -4.88 -4.59 -11.84
CA VAL A 83 -6.10 -5.37 -12.18
C VAL A 83 -5.93 -6.07 -13.53
N SER A 84 -5.38 -5.40 -14.53
CA SER A 84 -5.09 -6.00 -15.85
C SER A 84 -4.07 -7.14 -15.74
N MET A 85 -3.01 -6.93 -14.95
CA MET A 85 -1.98 -7.98 -14.73
C MET A 85 -2.54 -9.21 -14.01
N ILE A 86 -3.42 -9.03 -13.01
CA ILE A 86 -4.10 -10.15 -12.35
C ILE A 86 -4.97 -10.90 -13.34
N ASP A 87 -5.69 -10.19 -14.21
CA ASP A 87 -6.55 -10.80 -15.22
C ASP A 87 -5.76 -11.60 -16.28
N GLU A 88 -4.64 -11.08 -16.73
CA GLU A 88 -3.72 -11.76 -17.65
C GLU A 88 -3.10 -13.00 -16.99
N ALA A 89 -2.53 -12.85 -15.79
CA ALA A 89 -1.91 -13.95 -15.07
C ALA A 89 -2.92 -15.08 -14.75
N SER A 90 -4.15 -14.72 -14.38
CA SER A 90 -5.19 -15.71 -14.10
C SER A 90 -5.55 -16.55 -15.34
N LYS A 91 -5.62 -15.91 -16.52
CA LYS A 91 -5.87 -16.61 -17.79
C LYS A 91 -4.69 -17.52 -18.17
N GLU A 92 -3.46 -17.03 -18.05
CA GLU A 92 -2.25 -17.82 -18.35
C GLU A 92 -2.12 -19.05 -17.45
N LEU A 93 -2.49 -18.91 -16.18
CA LEU A 93 -2.42 -19.98 -15.18
C LEU A 93 -3.66 -20.89 -15.18
N GLY A 94 -4.71 -20.53 -15.91
CA GLY A 94 -5.96 -21.28 -15.97
C GLY A 94 -6.79 -21.15 -14.68
N TYR A 95 -6.64 -20.04 -13.93
CA TYR A 95 -7.47 -19.74 -12.76
C TYR A 95 -8.65 -18.85 -13.18
N ASP A 96 -9.87 -19.31 -12.85
CA ASP A 96 -11.13 -18.61 -13.14
C ASP A 96 -12.08 -18.54 -11.92
N GLY A 97 -11.56 -18.87 -10.76
CA GLY A 97 -12.30 -18.90 -9.50
C GLY A 97 -12.72 -17.53 -8.98
N GLU A 98 -13.61 -17.54 -8.00
CA GLU A 98 -14.12 -16.34 -7.33
C GLU A 98 -13.01 -15.56 -6.62
N GLU A 99 -11.93 -16.26 -6.21
CA GLU A 99 -10.74 -15.68 -5.60
C GLU A 99 -10.04 -14.64 -6.49
N VAL A 100 -10.05 -14.85 -7.81
CA VAL A 100 -9.51 -13.89 -8.78
C VAL A 100 -10.32 -12.59 -8.77
N LEU A 101 -11.65 -12.70 -8.69
CA LEU A 101 -12.54 -11.54 -8.55
C LEU A 101 -12.28 -10.80 -7.23
N PHE A 102 -12.16 -11.52 -6.12
CA PHE A 102 -11.89 -10.93 -4.80
C PHE A 102 -10.53 -10.23 -4.79
N LEU A 103 -9.52 -10.82 -5.39
CA LEU A 103 -8.18 -10.22 -5.49
C LEU A 103 -8.19 -8.92 -6.30
N LYS A 104 -8.88 -8.92 -7.46
CA LYS A 104 -9.08 -7.69 -8.25
C LYS A 104 -9.86 -6.65 -7.45
N HIS A 105 -10.90 -7.06 -6.70
CA HIS A 105 -11.66 -6.16 -5.85
C HIS A 105 -10.80 -5.55 -4.74
N MET A 106 -9.95 -6.33 -4.08
CA MET A 106 -9.02 -5.82 -3.06
C MET A 106 -8.10 -4.76 -3.61
N VAL A 107 -7.52 -4.98 -4.81
CA VAL A 107 -6.69 -3.98 -5.49
C VAL A 107 -7.47 -2.71 -5.84
N ILE A 108 -8.70 -2.84 -6.35
CA ILE A 108 -9.55 -1.69 -6.70
C ILE A 108 -9.95 -0.89 -5.46
N ALA A 109 -10.17 -1.55 -4.33
CA ALA A 109 -10.76 -0.96 -3.14
C ALA A 109 -9.76 -0.55 -2.06
N HIS A 110 -8.44 -0.79 -2.23
CA HIS A 110 -7.47 -0.64 -1.13
C HIS A 110 -7.33 0.80 -0.61
N HIS A 111 -7.57 1.82 -1.43
CA HIS A 111 -7.63 3.19 -0.91
C HIS A 111 -8.85 3.47 -0.02
N GLY A 112 -9.86 2.58 0.01
CA GLY A 112 -10.99 2.56 0.93
C GLY A 112 -12.13 3.52 0.59
N LYS A 113 -11.85 4.71 0.06
CA LYS A 113 -12.84 5.73 -0.25
C LYS A 113 -12.70 6.25 -1.67
N LEU A 114 -13.84 6.56 -2.30
CA LEU A 114 -13.88 7.13 -3.64
C LEU A 114 -13.11 8.45 -3.73
N GLU A 115 -13.23 9.30 -2.71
CA GLU A 115 -12.52 10.58 -2.61
C GLU A 115 -10.99 10.45 -2.47
N TRP A 116 -10.51 9.27 -2.10
CA TRP A 116 -9.08 8.93 -2.02
C TRP A 116 -8.56 8.21 -3.28
N GLY A 117 -9.37 8.19 -4.33
CA GLY A 117 -9.02 7.59 -5.61
C GLY A 117 -9.29 6.09 -5.70
N SER A 118 -10.04 5.50 -4.76
CA SER A 118 -10.50 4.12 -4.88
C SER A 118 -11.67 4.06 -5.88
N PRO A 119 -11.60 3.25 -6.95
CA PRO A 119 -12.74 3.10 -7.87
C PRO A 119 -13.96 2.45 -7.22
N LYS A 120 -13.79 1.70 -6.14
CA LYS A 120 -14.82 1.07 -5.32
C LYS A 120 -14.44 1.13 -3.84
N GLU A 121 -15.44 1.15 -2.97
CA GLU A 121 -15.23 0.91 -1.54
C GLU A 121 -15.11 -0.60 -1.25
N PRO A 122 -14.42 -1.01 -0.17
CA PRO A 122 -14.31 -2.41 0.23
C PRO A 122 -15.68 -3.07 0.47
N MET A 123 -15.87 -4.28 -0.07
CA MET A 123 -17.11 -5.04 0.04
C MET A 123 -16.89 -6.46 0.59
N ILE A 124 -15.65 -6.83 0.90
CA ILE A 124 -15.30 -8.08 1.60
C ILE A 124 -14.40 -7.74 2.78
N ILE A 125 -14.39 -8.61 3.78
CA ILE A 125 -13.66 -8.37 5.04
C ILE A 125 -12.16 -8.20 4.83
N GLU A 126 -11.57 -8.94 3.89
CA GLU A 126 -10.16 -8.85 3.54
C GLU A 126 -9.80 -7.52 2.88
N ALA A 127 -10.69 -6.98 2.03
CA ALA A 127 -10.48 -5.68 1.40
C ALA A 127 -10.56 -4.54 2.41
N GLU A 128 -11.51 -4.60 3.35
CA GLU A 128 -11.64 -3.62 4.44
C GLU A 128 -10.40 -3.67 5.35
N LEU A 129 -9.97 -4.88 5.72
CA LEU A 129 -8.77 -5.04 6.53
C LEU A 129 -7.51 -4.57 5.79
N LEU A 130 -7.35 -4.90 4.52
CA LEU A 130 -6.25 -4.44 3.67
C LEU A 130 -6.15 -2.91 3.70
N HIS A 131 -7.27 -2.20 3.50
CA HIS A 131 -7.33 -0.75 3.57
C HIS A 131 -6.79 -0.20 4.89
N TYR A 132 -7.23 -0.74 6.04
CA TYR A 132 -6.76 -0.26 7.34
C TYR A 132 -5.28 -0.58 7.58
N LEU A 133 -4.79 -1.73 7.14
CA LEU A 133 -3.38 -2.09 7.25
C LEU A 133 -2.50 -1.12 6.45
N ASP A 134 -2.92 -0.76 5.24
CA ASP A 134 -2.25 0.21 4.39
C ASP A 134 -2.20 1.59 5.06
N VAL A 135 -3.35 2.09 5.52
CA VAL A 135 -3.45 3.38 6.21
C VAL A 135 -2.59 3.41 7.48
N VAL A 136 -2.57 2.33 8.26
CA VAL A 136 -1.76 2.26 9.49
C VAL A 136 -0.27 2.27 9.16
N SER A 137 0.19 1.44 8.23
CA SER A 137 1.60 1.40 7.83
C SER A 137 2.06 2.77 7.29
N ALA A 138 1.28 3.36 6.38
CA ALA A 138 1.60 4.67 5.80
C ALA A 138 1.70 5.78 6.87
N LYS A 139 0.73 5.85 7.80
CA LYS A 139 0.70 6.88 8.84
C LYS A 139 1.80 6.68 9.88
N MET A 140 2.02 5.45 10.33
CA MET A 140 3.05 5.15 11.32
C MET A 140 4.45 5.45 10.79
N THR A 141 4.75 5.07 9.56
CA THR A 141 6.02 5.40 8.92
C THR A 141 6.22 6.91 8.77
N ALA A 142 5.18 7.65 8.36
CA ALA A 142 5.29 9.11 8.25
C ALA A 142 5.58 9.79 9.60
N ILE A 143 4.94 9.31 10.69
CA ILE A 143 5.19 9.79 12.05
C ILE A 143 6.61 9.43 12.48
N GLU A 144 7.03 8.18 12.29
CA GLU A 144 8.36 7.72 12.68
C GLU A 144 9.47 8.51 11.97
N VAL A 145 9.34 8.72 10.65
CA VAL A 145 10.29 9.54 9.89
C VAL A 145 10.36 10.98 10.46
N ALA A 146 9.22 11.59 10.74
CA ALA A 146 9.19 12.94 11.30
C ALA A 146 9.82 13.03 12.72
N LEU A 147 9.60 12.00 13.54
CA LEU A 147 10.20 11.94 14.88
C LEU A 147 11.71 11.67 14.85
N ARG A 148 12.21 10.87 13.90
CA ARG A 148 13.66 10.64 13.73
C ARG A 148 14.43 11.93 13.40
N HIS A 149 13.78 12.94 12.83
CA HIS A 149 14.35 14.27 12.54
C HIS A 149 14.10 15.30 13.65
N CYS A 150 13.56 14.89 14.79
CA CYS A 150 13.17 15.72 15.90
C CYS A 150 13.85 15.23 17.18
N GLU A 151 14.40 16.15 17.99
CA GLU A 151 14.98 15.81 19.29
C GLU A 151 13.89 15.32 20.27
N GLU A 152 14.29 14.45 21.20
CA GLU A 152 13.43 14.05 22.32
C GLU A 152 12.99 15.27 23.14
N GLY A 153 11.74 15.28 23.54
CA GLY A 153 11.14 16.42 24.27
C GLY A 153 10.64 17.54 23.37
N GLN A 154 10.66 17.41 22.07
CA GLN A 154 10.20 18.40 21.10
C GLN A 154 9.04 17.90 20.22
N MET A 155 8.39 18.83 19.53
CA MET A 155 7.37 18.53 18.52
C MET A 155 8.01 18.37 17.15
N SER A 156 7.61 17.34 16.41
CA SER A 156 8.01 17.13 15.01
C SER A 156 7.62 18.31 14.12
N ASP A 157 8.14 18.34 12.91
CA ASP A 157 7.60 19.17 11.84
C ASP A 157 6.15 18.74 11.50
N ARG A 158 5.46 19.60 10.73
CA ARG A 158 4.10 19.30 10.24
C ARG A 158 4.13 18.18 9.21
N ILE A 159 3.26 17.21 9.35
CA ILE A 159 3.13 16.06 8.44
C ILE A 159 1.93 16.30 7.52
N PRO A 160 2.14 16.65 6.24
CA PRO A 160 1.05 17.00 5.33
C PRO A 160 -0.02 15.91 5.19
N MET A 161 0.39 14.65 5.06
CA MET A 161 -0.54 13.52 4.95
C MET A 161 -1.35 13.23 6.21
N LEU A 162 -1.05 13.88 7.33
CA LEU A 162 -1.74 13.78 8.61
C LEU A 162 -2.40 15.13 8.99
N ASP A 163 -3.01 15.80 8.03
CA ASP A 163 -3.71 17.09 8.22
C ASP A 163 -2.81 18.17 8.82
N ASN A 164 -1.52 18.16 8.45
CA ASN A 164 -0.50 19.05 9.01
C ASN A 164 -0.34 18.95 10.52
N ARG A 165 -0.71 17.82 11.13
CA ARG A 165 -0.49 17.58 12.56
C ARG A 165 1.00 17.44 12.87
N ARG A 166 1.34 17.69 14.14
CA ARG A 166 2.67 17.51 14.72
C ARG A 166 2.59 16.46 15.82
N PHE A 167 3.65 15.74 16.04
CA PHE A 167 3.73 14.70 17.05
C PHE A 167 4.86 15.02 18.04
N TYR A 168 4.60 14.75 19.30
CA TYR A 168 5.58 14.94 20.35
C TYR A 168 6.52 13.74 20.43
N HIS A 169 7.82 14.00 20.36
CA HIS A 169 8.86 12.98 20.58
C HIS A 169 9.08 12.87 22.09
N HIS A 170 8.39 11.93 22.74
CA HIS A 170 8.52 11.72 24.17
C HIS A 170 9.92 11.15 24.51
N LYS A 171 10.37 11.46 25.74
CA LYS A 171 11.64 10.96 26.27
C LYS A 171 11.58 9.48 26.60
#